data_8891c26b68745d3456ef631fec991b5c
#
_entry.id   8891c26b68745d3456ef631fec991b5c
#
_cell.length_a   1.000
_cell.length_b   1.000
_cell.length_c   1.000
_cell.angle_alpha   90.00
_cell.angle_beta   90.00
_cell.angle_gamma   90.00
#
_symmetry.space_group_name_H-M   'P 1'
#
loop_
_entity.id
_entity.type
_entity.pdbx_description
1 polymer ?
#
loop_
_entity_poly.entity_id
_entity_poly.type
_entity_poly.pdbx_seq_one_letter_code
_entity_poly.pdbx_strand_id
1 'polypeptide(L)'
;MDEKLRNQMQTLDRLYKESDRICNDYAAHFGMNNTAFWVLYTLSRADKPVTQNDLCEEWFFPAQTINSAVSGLVKKELVRLEPIPGTRNRKSIVLTEAGRELCGRTISIVDEIERAAMLGFTEEERALYLSLFRRHLENLKKARAELLGETENK
;
A
#
# COMPACT_ATOMS: atom_id res chain seq x y z
N MET A 1 -26.61 -20.40 6.04
CA MET A 1 -26.22 -19.10 5.45
C MET A 1 -27.12 -18.86 4.24
N ASP A 2 -27.75 -17.70 4.18
CA ASP A 2 -28.60 -17.28 3.07
C ASP A 2 -27.81 -17.28 1.74
N GLU A 3 -28.45 -17.81 0.68
CA GLU A 3 -27.82 -17.92 -0.66
C GLU A 3 -27.45 -16.55 -1.24
N LYS A 4 -28.29 -15.54 -1.02
CA LYS A 4 -28.04 -14.17 -1.45
C LYS A 4 -26.77 -13.62 -0.79
N LEU A 5 -26.61 -13.80 0.51
CA LEU A 5 -25.42 -13.36 1.24
C LEU A 5 -24.17 -14.09 0.74
N ARG A 6 -24.25 -15.39 0.51
CA ARG A 6 -23.14 -16.18 -0.05
C ARG A 6 -22.67 -15.62 -1.39
N ASN A 7 -23.61 -15.32 -2.30
CA ASN A 7 -23.30 -14.77 -3.61
C ASN A 7 -22.66 -13.38 -3.51
N GLN A 8 -23.12 -12.55 -2.56
CA GLN A 8 -22.51 -11.24 -2.30
C GLN A 8 -21.05 -11.37 -1.79
N MET A 9 -20.79 -12.29 -0.86
CA MET A 9 -19.44 -12.57 -0.38
C MET A 9 -18.51 -13.03 -1.51
N GLN A 10 -18.96 -13.98 -2.34
CA GLN A 10 -18.17 -14.45 -3.49
C GLN A 10 -17.91 -13.34 -4.53
N THR A 11 -18.86 -12.43 -4.71
CA THR A 11 -18.68 -11.28 -5.59
C THR A 11 -17.62 -10.34 -5.02
N LEU A 12 -17.68 -10.04 -3.72
CA LEU A 12 -16.70 -9.22 -3.03
C LEU A 12 -15.29 -9.81 -3.12
N ASP A 13 -15.14 -11.13 -2.90
CA ASP A 13 -13.86 -11.83 -3.03
C ASP A 13 -13.26 -11.72 -4.44
N ARG A 14 -14.11 -11.77 -5.49
CA ARG A 14 -13.67 -11.58 -6.87
C ARG A 14 -13.19 -10.15 -7.12
N LEU A 15 -13.92 -9.16 -6.63
CA LEU A 15 -13.55 -7.76 -6.76
C LEU A 15 -12.21 -7.45 -6.06
N TYR A 16 -11.97 -8.01 -4.88
CA TYR A 16 -10.66 -7.89 -4.21
C TYR A 16 -9.53 -8.49 -5.04
N LYS A 17 -9.71 -9.71 -5.55
CA LYS A 17 -8.70 -10.37 -6.39
C LYS A 17 -8.42 -9.62 -7.69
N GLU A 18 -9.46 -9.02 -8.29
CA GLU A 18 -9.31 -8.19 -9.49
C GLU A 18 -8.56 -6.90 -9.17
N SER A 19 -8.87 -6.23 -8.07
CA SER A 19 -8.14 -5.05 -7.58
C SER A 19 -6.66 -5.37 -7.33
N ASP A 20 -6.37 -6.46 -6.62
CA ASP A 20 -4.99 -6.89 -6.36
C ASP A 20 -4.21 -7.16 -7.65
N ARG A 21 -4.87 -7.78 -8.65
CA ARG A 21 -4.26 -8.00 -9.95
C ARG A 21 -3.91 -6.70 -10.64
N ILE A 22 -4.82 -5.73 -10.69
CA ILE A 22 -4.58 -4.42 -11.31
C ILE A 22 -3.39 -3.73 -10.63
N CYS A 23 -3.34 -3.74 -9.29
CA CYS A 23 -2.23 -3.16 -8.54
C CYS A 23 -0.89 -3.86 -8.81
N ASN A 24 -0.88 -5.19 -8.94
CA ASN A 24 0.32 -5.95 -9.28
C ASN A 24 0.78 -5.68 -10.73
N ASP A 25 -0.16 -5.46 -11.66
CA ASP A 25 0.13 -5.15 -13.06
C ASP A 25 0.86 -3.81 -13.22
N TYR A 26 0.69 -2.85 -12.31
CA TYR A 26 1.46 -1.58 -12.33
C TYR A 26 2.97 -1.85 -12.22
N ALA A 27 3.40 -2.58 -11.21
CA ALA A 27 4.82 -2.90 -11.03
C ALA A 27 5.38 -3.68 -12.23
N ALA A 28 4.63 -4.68 -12.71
CA ALA A 28 5.00 -5.49 -13.86
C ALA A 28 5.13 -4.67 -15.14
N HIS A 29 4.20 -3.72 -15.39
CA HIS A 29 4.23 -2.81 -16.55
C HIS A 29 5.54 -2.00 -16.60
N PHE A 30 6.05 -1.56 -15.47
CA PHE A 30 7.30 -0.81 -15.37
C PHE A 30 8.54 -1.72 -15.17
N GLY A 31 8.40 -3.05 -15.27
CA GLY A 31 9.49 -4.00 -15.09
C GLY A 31 10.08 -4.00 -13.68
N MET A 32 9.27 -3.66 -12.69
CA MET A 32 9.69 -3.54 -11.30
C MET A 32 9.21 -4.72 -10.44
N ASN A 33 9.97 -5.00 -9.38
CA ASN A 33 9.47 -5.86 -8.31
C ASN A 33 8.32 -5.16 -7.58
N ASN A 34 7.26 -5.89 -7.28
CA ASN A 34 6.04 -5.35 -6.68
C ASN A 34 6.33 -4.62 -5.35
N THR A 35 7.08 -5.22 -4.43
CA THR A 35 7.42 -4.57 -3.16
C THR A 35 8.26 -3.31 -3.36
N ALA A 36 9.26 -3.35 -4.26
CA ALA A 36 10.08 -2.17 -4.57
C ALA A 36 9.24 -1.03 -5.18
N PHE A 37 8.26 -1.36 -6.01
CA PHE A 37 7.31 -0.39 -6.58
C PHE A 37 6.52 0.31 -5.45
N TRP A 38 5.92 -0.44 -4.52
CA TRP A 38 5.16 0.13 -3.42
C TRP A 38 6.00 0.91 -2.42
N VAL A 39 7.27 0.53 -2.22
CA VAL A 39 8.24 1.35 -1.47
C VAL A 39 8.43 2.72 -2.13
N LEU A 40 8.70 2.75 -3.45
CA LEU A 40 8.85 4.01 -4.18
C LEU A 40 7.56 4.83 -4.20
N TYR A 41 6.40 4.18 -4.31
CA TYR A 41 5.09 4.80 -4.25
C TYR A 41 4.88 5.54 -2.92
N THR A 42 5.16 4.90 -1.79
CA THR A 42 5.07 5.55 -0.47
C THR A 42 6.07 6.70 -0.34
N LEU A 43 7.33 6.48 -0.75
CA LEU A 43 8.38 7.51 -0.63
C LEU A 43 8.08 8.75 -1.48
N SER A 44 7.48 8.59 -2.66
CA SER A 44 7.15 9.71 -3.55
C SER A 44 6.04 10.62 -3.02
N ARG A 45 5.20 10.10 -2.12
CA ARG A 45 4.05 10.80 -1.52
C ARG A 45 4.28 11.25 -0.07
N ALA A 46 5.42 10.86 0.51
CA ALA A 46 5.68 11.09 1.91
C ALA A 46 6.11 12.54 2.19
N ASP A 47 5.40 13.19 3.12
CA ASP A 47 5.75 14.51 3.66
C ASP A 47 6.68 14.41 4.88
N LYS A 48 6.93 13.20 5.36
CA LYS A 48 7.72 12.91 6.57
C LYS A 48 8.77 11.85 6.28
N PRO A 49 9.85 11.80 7.09
CA PRO A 49 10.83 10.72 6.98
C PRO A 49 10.16 9.35 7.13
N VAL A 50 10.33 8.46 6.16
CA VAL A 50 9.79 7.09 6.14
C VAL A 50 10.89 6.12 6.51
N THR A 51 10.62 5.23 7.48
CA THR A 51 11.51 4.14 7.87
C THR A 51 11.03 2.81 7.30
N GLN A 52 11.88 1.77 7.36
CA GLN A 52 11.44 0.41 6.97
C GLN A 52 10.28 -0.11 7.84
N ASN A 53 10.25 0.28 9.11
CA ASN A 53 9.16 -0.11 10.01
C ASN A 53 7.81 0.51 9.59
N ASP A 54 7.83 1.79 9.22
CA ASP A 54 6.63 2.47 8.72
C ASP A 54 6.08 1.77 7.48
N LEU A 55 6.95 1.32 6.56
CA LEU A 55 6.54 0.56 5.37
C LEU A 55 5.95 -0.82 5.72
N CYS A 56 6.51 -1.50 6.73
CA CYS A 56 5.96 -2.78 7.20
C CYS A 56 4.55 -2.61 7.76
N GLU A 57 4.33 -1.56 8.54
CA GLU A 57 3.03 -1.25 9.14
C GLU A 57 2.00 -0.81 8.09
N GLU A 58 2.39 0.04 7.14
CA GLU A 58 1.51 0.57 6.10
C GLU A 58 1.04 -0.52 5.13
N TRP A 59 1.97 -1.36 4.65
CA TRP A 59 1.70 -2.34 3.60
C TRP A 59 1.51 -3.77 4.12
N PHE A 60 1.62 -3.98 5.43
CA PHE A 60 1.53 -5.30 6.08
C PHE A 60 2.52 -6.33 5.47
N PHE A 61 3.64 -5.86 4.94
CA PHE A 61 4.71 -6.74 4.45
C PHE A 61 5.62 -7.20 5.58
N PRO A 62 6.14 -8.43 5.51
CA PRO A 62 7.17 -8.91 6.43
C PRO A 62 8.42 -8.03 6.38
N ALA A 63 9.05 -7.79 7.53
CA ALA A 63 10.25 -6.94 7.63
C ALA A 63 11.38 -7.40 6.70
N GLN A 64 11.56 -8.71 6.52
CA GLN A 64 12.55 -9.26 5.59
C GLN A 64 12.26 -8.89 4.13
N THR A 65 10.99 -8.88 3.73
CA THR A 65 10.55 -8.48 2.38
C THR A 65 10.86 -7.02 2.11
N ILE A 66 10.51 -6.13 3.05
CA ILE A 66 10.83 -4.70 2.96
C ILE A 66 12.33 -4.48 2.94
N ASN A 67 13.09 -5.12 3.86
CA ASN A 67 14.55 -4.98 3.89
C ASN A 67 15.21 -5.40 2.56
N SER A 68 14.75 -6.50 1.96
CA SER A 68 15.25 -6.97 0.66
C SER A 68 14.94 -5.98 -0.47
N ALA A 69 13.72 -5.43 -0.50
CA ALA A 69 13.32 -4.43 -1.49
C ALA A 69 14.13 -3.14 -1.36
N VAL A 70 14.26 -2.60 -0.13
CA VAL A 70 15.05 -1.39 0.15
C VAL A 70 16.52 -1.60 -0.20
N SER A 71 17.11 -2.74 0.18
CA SER A 71 18.49 -3.08 -0.17
C SER A 71 18.70 -3.14 -1.69
N GLY A 72 17.74 -3.68 -2.43
CA GLY A 72 17.75 -3.69 -3.89
C GLY A 72 17.67 -2.28 -4.49
N LEU A 73 16.85 -1.40 -3.92
CA LEU A 73 16.73 0.00 -4.35
C LEU A 73 17.99 0.81 -4.03
N VAL A 74 18.64 0.55 -2.88
CA VAL A 74 19.94 1.16 -2.54
C VAL A 74 21.01 0.73 -3.53
N LYS A 75 21.11 -0.56 -3.88
CA LYS A 75 22.07 -1.07 -4.87
C LYS A 75 21.86 -0.46 -6.27
N LYS A 76 20.64 -0.08 -6.61
CA LYS A 76 20.29 0.61 -7.86
C LYS A 76 20.44 2.13 -7.75
N GLU A 77 20.91 2.63 -6.64
CA GLU A 77 21.06 4.06 -6.37
C GLU A 77 19.77 4.89 -6.50
N LEU A 78 18.61 4.24 -6.31
CA LEU A 78 17.30 4.88 -6.37
C LEU A 78 16.88 5.48 -5.02
N VAL A 79 17.39 4.91 -3.94
CA VAL A 79 17.18 5.41 -2.58
C VAL A 79 18.49 5.37 -1.79
N ARG A 80 18.58 6.18 -0.72
CA ARG A 80 19.65 6.12 0.28
C ARG A 80 19.05 6.10 1.68
N LEU A 81 19.83 5.62 2.64
CA LEU A 81 19.47 5.59 4.04
C LEU A 81 20.15 6.74 4.77
N GLU A 82 19.34 7.59 5.42
CA GLU A 82 19.83 8.74 6.19
C GLU A 82 19.50 8.58 7.68
N PRO A 83 20.43 8.87 8.60
CA PRO A 83 20.13 8.88 10.02
C PRO A 83 19.05 9.92 10.33
N ILE A 84 18.08 9.55 11.20
CA ILE A 84 17.07 10.50 11.68
C ILE A 84 17.65 11.25 12.90
N PRO A 85 17.79 12.59 12.83
CA PRO A 85 18.30 13.38 13.94
C PRO A 85 17.53 13.13 15.25
N GLY A 86 18.24 13.07 16.37
CA GLY A 86 17.63 12.84 17.68
C GLY A 86 17.25 11.39 17.98
N THR A 87 17.54 10.43 17.09
CA THR A 87 17.32 9.01 17.32
C THR A 87 18.63 8.23 17.33
N ARG A 88 18.71 7.15 18.15
CA ARG A 88 19.98 6.41 18.34
C ARG A 88 20.41 5.63 17.10
N ASN A 89 19.49 4.99 16.37
CA ASN A 89 19.80 4.09 15.25
C ASN A 89 18.73 4.08 14.14
N ARG A 90 17.74 4.98 14.19
CA ARG A 90 16.71 5.00 13.15
C ARG A 90 17.22 5.68 11.89
N LYS A 91 16.91 5.07 10.75
CA LYS A 91 17.24 5.61 9.44
C LYS A 91 15.96 5.81 8.63
N SER A 92 15.86 6.94 7.98
CA SER A 92 14.84 7.18 6.94
C SER A 92 15.37 6.71 5.59
N ILE A 93 14.43 6.34 4.73
CA ILE A 93 14.68 6.01 3.33
C ILE A 93 14.38 7.27 2.53
N VAL A 94 15.35 7.73 1.75
CA VAL A 94 15.24 8.98 0.98
C VAL A 94 15.46 8.68 -0.50
N LEU A 95 14.58 9.19 -1.36
CA LEU A 95 14.77 9.12 -2.82
C LEU A 95 16.02 9.90 -3.24
N THR A 96 16.83 9.29 -4.09
CA THR A 96 17.88 9.99 -4.81
C THR A 96 17.29 10.81 -5.97
N GLU A 97 18.12 11.55 -6.71
CA GLU A 97 17.68 12.22 -7.95
C GLU A 97 17.14 11.19 -8.95
N ALA A 98 17.91 10.11 -9.20
CA ALA A 98 17.49 9.02 -10.08
C ALA A 98 16.19 8.34 -9.61
N GLY A 99 16.01 8.20 -8.28
CA GLY A 99 14.76 7.70 -7.69
C GLY A 99 13.58 8.63 -7.96
N ARG A 100 13.76 9.94 -7.81
CA ARG A 100 12.72 10.95 -8.13
C ARG A 100 12.36 10.95 -9.62
N GLU A 101 13.34 10.89 -10.50
CA GLU A 101 13.10 10.80 -11.95
C GLU A 101 12.33 9.52 -12.32
N LEU A 102 12.68 8.38 -11.70
CA LEU A 102 11.96 7.12 -11.93
C LEU A 102 10.51 7.24 -11.43
N CYS A 103 10.27 7.76 -10.23
CA CYS A 103 8.92 8.00 -9.72
C CYS A 103 8.10 8.91 -10.64
N GLY A 104 8.70 9.97 -11.18
CA GLY A 104 8.04 10.87 -12.13
C GLY A 104 7.63 10.20 -13.45
N ARG A 105 8.29 9.10 -13.84
CA ARG A 105 7.95 8.33 -15.05
C ARG A 105 7.07 7.11 -14.79
N THR A 106 6.86 6.75 -13.54
CA THR A 106 6.14 5.53 -13.17
C THR A 106 5.00 5.83 -12.20
N ILE A 107 5.31 6.28 -10.99
CA ILE A 107 4.34 6.50 -9.93
C ILE A 107 3.32 7.59 -10.31
N SER A 108 3.76 8.68 -10.93
CA SER A 108 2.87 9.75 -11.38
C SER A 108 1.80 9.28 -12.37
N ILE A 109 2.12 8.28 -13.20
CA ILE A 109 1.15 7.66 -14.11
C ILE A 109 0.09 6.88 -13.33
N VAL A 110 0.52 6.12 -12.31
CA VAL A 110 -0.41 5.39 -11.44
C VAL A 110 -1.28 6.35 -10.64
N ASP A 111 -0.72 7.46 -10.15
CA ASP A 111 -1.50 8.51 -9.49
C ASP A 111 -2.61 9.07 -10.39
N GLU A 112 -2.31 9.30 -11.67
CA GLU A 112 -3.30 9.76 -12.63
C GLU A 112 -4.38 8.69 -12.92
N ILE A 113 -4.00 7.41 -13.00
CA ILE A 113 -4.95 6.29 -13.17
C ILE A 113 -5.89 6.22 -11.96
N GLU A 114 -5.34 6.22 -10.75
CA GLU A 114 -6.13 6.17 -9.51
C GLU A 114 -7.03 7.40 -9.37
N ARG A 115 -6.49 8.59 -9.69
CA ARG A 115 -7.25 9.83 -9.70
C ARG A 115 -8.41 9.77 -10.69
N ALA A 116 -8.16 9.32 -11.91
CA ALA A 116 -9.19 9.18 -12.95
C ALA A 116 -10.28 8.19 -12.52
N ALA A 117 -9.90 7.07 -11.91
CA ALA A 117 -10.85 6.09 -11.39
C ALA A 117 -11.74 6.69 -10.29
N MET A 118 -11.16 7.47 -9.37
CA MET A 118 -11.94 8.13 -8.32
C MET A 118 -12.82 9.26 -8.83
N LEU A 119 -12.40 9.97 -9.88
CA LEU A 119 -13.21 11.00 -10.53
C LEU A 119 -14.40 10.44 -11.35
N GLY A 120 -14.42 9.13 -11.61
CA GLY A 120 -15.59 8.45 -12.15
C GLY A 120 -16.80 8.41 -11.21
N PHE A 121 -16.61 8.78 -9.93
CA PHE A 121 -17.66 8.89 -8.93
C PHE A 121 -17.96 10.35 -8.60
N THR A 122 -19.21 10.66 -8.22
CA THR A 122 -19.52 11.95 -7.57
C THR A 122 -18.85 12.06 -6.20
N GLU A 123 -18.84 13.24 -5.61
CA GLU A 123 -18.28 13.44 -4.27
C GLU A 123 -19.01 12.60 -3.22
N GLU A 124 -20.33 12.56 -3.29
CA GLU A 124 -21.20 11.78 -2.40
C GLU A 124 -20.95 10.28 -2.55
N GLU A 125 -20.80 9.78 -3.78
CA GLU A 125 -20.48 8.38 -4.05
C GLU A 125 -19.11 8.00 -3.52
N ARG A 126 -18.09 8.85 -3.66
CA ARG A 126 -16.77 8.62 -3.05
C ARG A 126 -16.84 8.56 -1.52
N ALA A 127 -17.56 9.48 -0.91
CA ALA A 127 -17.76 9.50 0.55
C ALA A 127 -18.48 8.24 1.03
N LEU A 128 -19.53 7.83 0.33
CA LEU A 128 -20.27 6.61 0.63
C LEU A 128 -19.39 5.35 0.47
N TYR A 129 -18.68 5.24 -0.64
CA TYR A 129 -17.77 4.12 -0.91
C TYR A 129 -16.73 3.95 0.21
N LEU A 130 -16.03 5.03 0.58
CA LEU A 130 -15.04 5.01 1.64
C LEU A 130 -15.65 4.66 3.00
N SER A 131 -16.84 5.19 3.30
CA SER A 131 -17.56 4.91 4.55
C SER A 131 -17.97 3.44 4.65
N LEU A 132 -18.55 2.87 3.58
CA LEU A 132 -18.96 1.47 3.54
C LEU A 132 -17.78 0.52 3.61
N PHE A 133 -16.69 0.82 2.91
CA PHE A 133 -15.47 0.02 2.93
C PHE A 133 -14.81 0.02 4.31
N ARG A 134 -14.71 1.18 4.97
CA ARG A 134 -14.20 1.29 6.34
C ARG A 134 -15.06 0.47 7.31
N ARG A 135 -16.39 0.60 7.26
CA ARG A 135 -17.30 -0.19 8.09
C ARG A 135 -17.17 -1.70 7.84
N HIS A 136 -16.96 -2.11 6.59
CA HIS A 136 -16.70 -3.52 6.27
C HIS A 136 -15.44 -4.03 6.95
N LEU A 137 -14.33 -3.29 6.91
CA LEU A 137 -13.07 -3.65 7.57
C LEU A 137 -13.22 -3.71 9.10
N GLU A 138 -13.95 -2.78 9.70
CA GLU A 138 -14.26 -2.80 11.14
C GLU A 138 -15.06 -4.04 11.53
N ASN A 139 -16.09 -4.38 10.76
CA ASN A 139 -16.88 -5.59 10.99
C ASN A 139 -16.04 -6.86 10.85
N LEU A 140 -15.12 -6.92 9.88
CA LEU A 140 -14.20 -8.05 9.72
C LEU A 140 -13.27 -8.19 10.94
N LYS A 141 -12.68 -7.09 11.42
CA LYS A 141 -11.83 -7.10 12.62
C LYS A 141 -12.58 -7.59 13.84
N LYS A 142 -13.79 -7.07 14.06
CA LYS A 142 -14.65 -7.46 15.18
C LYS A 142 -15.01 -8.95 15.11
N ALA A 143 -15.54 -9.41 13.99
CA ALA A 143 -15.92 -10.82 13.81
C ALA A 143 -14.71 -11.76 13.95
N ARG A 144 -13.54 -11.37 13.43
CA ARG A 144 -12.29 -12.13 13.59
C ARG A 144 -11.91 -12.27 15.08
N ALA A 145 -11.91 -11.16 15.83
CA ALA A 145 -11.60 -11.18 17.26
C ALA A 145 -12.56 -12.07 18.04
N GLU A 146 -13.85 -11.98 17.77
CA GLU A 146 -14.88 -12.80 18.42
C GLU A 146 -14.75 -14.29 18.09
N LEU A 147 -14.52 -14.65 16.82
CA LEU A 147 -14.53 -16.05 16.37
C LEU A 147 -13.19 -16.76 16.57
N LEU A 148 -12.06 -16.05 16.56
CA LEU A 148 -10.73 -16.62 16.77
C LEU A 148 -10.20 -16.42 18.19
N GLY A 149 -10.93 -15.72 19.08
CA GLY A 149 -10.51 -15.47 20.46
C GLY A 149 -9.27 -14.58 20.54
N GLU A 150 -9.01 -13.75 19.51
CA GLU A 150 -7.89 -12.82 19.50
C GLU A 150 -8.29 -11.57 20.32
N THR A 151 -7.63 -11.35 21.45
CA THR A 151 -7.70 -10.05 22.15
C THR A 151 -7.03 -9.01 21.27
N GLU A 152 -7.71 -7.88 21.02
CA GLU A 152 -7.12 -6.73 20.36
C GLU A 152 -5.81 -6.35 21.08
N ASN A 153 -4.68 -6.69 20.49
CA ASN A 153 -3.41 -6.10 20.90
C ASN A 153 -3.43 -4.63 20.46
N LYS A 154 -3.57 -3.77 21.47
CA LYS A 154 -3.45 -2.31 21.33
C LYS A 154 -2.07 -1.90 20.84
#